data_dc3b87990e077b56b982c40773619650
#
_entry.id   dc3b87990e077b56b982c40773619650
#
_cell.length_a   1.000
_cell.length_b   1.000
_cell.length_c   1.000
_cell.angle_alpha   90.00
_cell.angle_beta   90.00
_cell.angle_gamma   90.00
#
_symmetry.space_group_name_H-M   'P 1'
#
loop_
_entity.id
_entity.type
_entity.pdbx_description
1 polymer ?
#
loop_
_entity_poly.entity_id
_entity_poly.type
_entity_poly.pdbx_seq_one_letter_code
_entity_poly.pdbx_strand_id
1 'polypeptide(L)'
;MTGDAVTAFFEDLGSRGYDPLLRSVSATVRFDLVSGKTTERWLLTIQKGDLSVSHRNARADAVIRLSRDLFERVASGETTLLPAMLRGEVVLEGDYKLMIMIRRLLRTRLTVRRREAAAGYARRQQ
;
A
#
# COMPACT_ATOMS: atom_id res chain seq x y z
N MET A 1 -10.81 -9.47 17.31
CA MET A 1 -11.10 -9.45 15.90
C MET A 1 -9.86 -9.32 15.07
N THR A 2 -9.77 -10.10 14.05
CA THR A 2 -8.61 -10.07 13.19
C THR A 2 -8.46 -8.74 12.50
N GLY A 3 -7.25 -8.33 12.26
CA GLY A 3 -6.96 -7.20 11.44
C GLY A 3 -7.51 -7.40 10.04
N ASP A 4 -7.90 -6.32 9.43
CA ASP A 4 -8.35 -6.32 8.06
C ASP A 4 -7.15 -6.36 7.10
N ALA A 5 -7.43 -6.47 5.80
CA ALA A 5 -6.40 -6.55 4.78
C ALA A 5 -5.52 -5.28 4.73
N VAL A 6 -6.10 -4.13 5.05
CA VAL A 6 -5.36 -2.86 5.07
C VAL A 6 -4.30 -2.88 6.16
N THR A 7 -4.69 -3.17 7.39
CA THR A 7 -3.76 -3.23 8.52
C THR A 7 -2.68 -4.28 8.28
N ALA A 8 -3.06 -5.45 7.80
CA ALA A 8 -2.12 -6.52 7.51
C ALA A 8 -1.10 -6.10 6.45
N PHE A 9 -1.53 -5.38 5.43
CA PHE A 9 -0.64 -4.91 4.38
C PHE A 9 0.42 -3.95 4.92
N PHE A 10 0.01 -2.96 5.70
CA PHE A 10 0.96 -1.98 6.24
C PHE A 10 1.88 -2.59 7.31
N GLU A 11 1.36 -3.49 8.13
CA GLU A 11 2.19 -4.20 9.11
C GLU A 11 3.24 -5.06 8.41
N ASP A 12 2.87 -5.71 7.32
CA ASP A 12 3.81 -6.50 6.53
C ASP A 12 4.92 -5.63 5.95
N LEU A 13 4.57 -4.47 5.40
CA LEU A 13 5.57 -3.51 4.89
C LEU A 13 6.55 -3.11 5.98
N GLY A 14 6.03 -2.77 7.16
CA GLY A 14 6.86 -2.33 8.28
C GLY A 14 7.75 -3.45 8.81
N SER A 15 7.23 -4.67 8.87
CA SER A 15 7.98 -5.80 9.41
C SER A 15 9.10 -6.27 8.48
N ARG A 16 8.92 -6.15 7.17
CA ARG A 16 9.97 -6.52 6.21
C ARG A 16 11.12 -5.51 6.21
N GLY A 17 10.83 -4.25 6.49
CA GLY A 17 11.83 -3.24 6.79
C GLY A 17 12.69 -2.74 5.65
N TYR A 18 12.91 -3.51 4.59
CA TYR A 18 13.78 -3.09 3.49
C TYR A 18 13.24 -3.59 2.15
N ASP A 19 13.30 -2.73 1.14
CA ASP A 19 12.95 -3.13 -0.22
C ASP A 19 14.06 -2.68 -1.19
N PRO A 20 14.72 -3.64 -1.87
CA PRO A 20 15.80 -3.30 -2.80
C PRO A 20 15.40 -2.38 -3.94
N LEU A 21 14.12 -2.40 -4.34
CA LEU A 21 13.63 -1.52 -5.41
C LEU A 21 13.69 -0.06 -5.02
N LEU A 22 13.71 0.23 -3.72
CA LEU A 22 13.71 1.59 -3.18
C LEU A 22 15.04 1.98 -2.56
N ARG A 23 16.11 1.23 -2.82
CA ARG A 23 17.41 1.45 -2.17
C ARG A 23 18.01 2.84 -2.38
N SER A 24 17.61 3.54 -3.43
CA SER A 24 18.09 4.89 -3.72
C SER A 24 17.06 5.96 -3.35
N VAL A 25 15.98 5.57 -2.70
CA VAL A 25 14.86 6.48 -2.40
C VAL A 25 14.88 6.87 -0.94
N SER A 26 14.72 8.17 -0.67
CA SER A 26 14.49 8.71 0.68
C SER A 26 13.34 9.68 0.56
N ALA A 27 12.16 9.28 1.04
CA ALA A 27 10.94 10.04 0.86
C ALA A 27 9.85 9.56 1.81
N THR A 28 8.78 10.34 1.89
CA THR A 28 7.59 9.95 2.67
C THR A 28 6.37 9.90 1.75
N VAL A 29 5.51 8.93 2.01
CA VAL A 29 4.25 8.76 1.29
C VAL A 29 3.13 8.61 2.31
N ARG A 30 2.10 9.41 2.19
CA ARG A 30 0.94 9.29 3.08
C ARG A 30 -0.24 8.70 2.30
N PHE A 31 -0.86 7.70 2.91
CA PHE A 31 -2.08 7.08 2.38
C PHE A 31 -3.24 7.60 3.20
N ASP A 32 -4.15 8.32 2.55
CA ASP A 32 -5.38 8.82 3.17
C ASP A 32 -6.53 7.95 2.72
N LEU A 33 -7.02 7.10 3.61
CA LEU A 33 -8.08 6.14 3.34
C LEU A 33 -9.38 6.66 3.92
N VAL A 34 -10.31 7.03 3.04
CA VAL A 34 -11.54 7.72 3.43
C VAL A 34 -12.67 6.72 3.63
N SER A 35 -13.37 6.84 4.75
CA SER A 35 -14.53 6.02 5.08
C SER A 35 -15.60 6.93 5.69
N GLY A 36 -16.57 7.35 4.87
CA GLY A 36 -17.58 8.30 5.32
C GLY A 36 -16.95 9.63 5.74
N LYS A 37 -17.12 9.99 7.01
CA LYS A 37 -16.58 11.23 7.56
C LYS A 37 -15.22 11.06 8.22
N THR A 38 -14.69 9.83 8.24
CA THR A 38 -13.39 9.56 8.85
C THR A 38 -12.35 9.29 7.80
N THR A 39 -11.10 9.61 8.15
CA THR A 39 -9.95 9.33 7.29
C THR A 39 -8.89 8.65 8.11
N GLU A 40 -8.53 7.43 7.70
CA GLU A 40 -7.43 6.68 8.31
C GLU A 40 -6.17 7.04 7.54
N ARG A 41 -5.11 7.42 8.25
CA ARG A 41 -3.86 7.82 7.60
C ARG A 41 -2.74 6.88 7.97
N TRP A 42 -2.00 6.49 6.94
CA TRP A 42 -0.79 5.69 7.08
C TRP A 42 0.36 6.45 6.45
N LEU A 43 1.42 6.66 7.21
CA LEU A 43 2.62 7.33 6.71
C LEU A 43 3.72 6.29 6.51
N LEU A 44 4.14 6.15 5.25
CA LEU A 44 5.25 5.29 4.89
C LEU A 44 6.49 6.17 4.76
N THR A 45 7.51 5.87 5.57
CA THR A 45 8.79 6.56 5.50
C THR A 45 9.80 5.63 4.85
N ILE A 46 10.47 6.12 3.82
CA ILE A 46 11.47 5.38 3.06
C ILE A 46 12.82 6.07 3.24
N GLN A 47 13.81 5.34 3.73
CA GLN A 47 15.18 5.85 3.87
C GLN A 47 16.13 4.88 3.23
N LYS A 48 16.53 5.16 1.98
CA LYS A 48 17.43 4.31 1.21
C LYS A 48 16.99 2.85 1.22
N GLY A 49 15.70 2.64 0.97
CA GLY A 49 15.11 1.32 0.93
C GLY A 49 14.55 0.82 2.25
N ASP A 50 14.92 1.41 3.38
CA ASP A 50 14.36 1.02 4.67
C ASP A 50 12.96 1.61 4.83
N LEU A 51 12.00 0.74 5.14
CA LEU A 51 10.60 1.11 5.25
C LEU A 51 10.17 1.13 6.71
N SER A 52 9.47 2.19 7.08
CA SER A 52 8.79 2.24 8.37
C SER A 52 7.40 2.83 8.18
N VAL A 53 6.47 2.40 9.00
CA VAL A 53 5.05 2.74 8.85
C VAL A 53 4.54 3.29 10.17
N SER A 54 3.74 4.35 10.09
CA SER A 54 3.10 4.95 11.27
C SER A 54 1.74 5.53 10.87
N HIS A 55 0.98 5.99 11.86
CA HIS A 55 -0.31 6.66 11.64
C HIS A 55 -0.20 8.19 11.72
N ARG A 56 1.01 8.73 11.61
CA ARG A 56 1.20 10.16 11.75
C ARG A 56 0.52 10.93 10.62
N ASN A 57 -0.20 11.98 10.99
CA ASN A 57 -0.75 12.92 10.01
C ASN A 57 0.30 14.01 9.78
N ALA A 58 1.33 13.65 9.03
CA ALA A 58 2.44 14.53 8.74
C ALA A 58 2.47 14.89 7.26
N ARG A 59 3.14 16.00 6.96
CA ARG A 59 3.37 16.38 5.57
C ARG A 59 4.20 15.30 4.89
N ALA A 60 3.87 14.99 3.65
CA ALA A 60 4.54 13.93 2.91
C ALA A 60 4.92 14.39 1.51
N ASP A 61 5.93 13.74 0.94
CA ASP A 61 6.37 14.05 -0.43
C ASP A 61 5.32 13.64 -1.46
N ALA A 62 4.54 12.63 -1.14
CA ALA A 62 3.42 12.20 -1.98
C ALA A 62 2.25 11.79 -1.10
N VAL A 63 1.03 12.02 -1.59
CA VAL A 63 -0.20 11.63 -0.90
C VAL A 63 -1.05 10.83 -1.87
N ILE A 64 -1.51 9.69 -1.42
CA ILE A 64 -2.43 8.83 -2.16
C ILE A 64 -3.74 8.79 -1.39
N ARG A 65 -4.79 9.31 -2.00
CA ARG A 65 -6.11 9.38 -1.36
C ARG A 65 -7.13 8.55 -2.12
N LEU A 66 -7.80 7.67 -1.42
CA LEU A 66 -8.82 6.80 -2.00
C LEU A 66 -9.75 6.32 -0.89
N SER A 67 -10.85 5.65 -1.28
CA SER A 67 -11.73 5.09 -0.26
C SER A 67 -11.03 3.92 0.45
N ARG A 68 -11.33 3.77 1.73
CA ARG A 68 -10.79 2.63 2.50
C ARG A 68 -11.26 1.30 1.92
N ASP A 69 -12.51 1.25 1.47
CA ASP A 69 -13.06 0.04 0.86
C ASP A 69 -12.29 -0.36 -0.40
N LEU A 70 -11.98 0.62 -1.26
CA LEU A 70 -11.19 0.34 -2.46
C LEU A 70 -9.80 -0.18 -2.11
N PHE A 71 -9.14 0.47 -1.15
CA PHE A 71 -7.81 0.02 -0.74
C PHE A 71 -7.85 -1.39 -0.13
N GLU A 72 -8.90 -1.70 0.63
CA GLU A 72 -9.07 -3.03 1.19
C GLU A 72 -9.17 -4.10 0.09
N ARG A 73 -9.91 -3.81 -0.98
CA ARG A 73 -10.02 -4.73 -2.12
C ARG A 73 -8.70 -4.87 -2.86
N VAL A 74 -7.93 -3.77 -2.97
CA VAL A 74 -6.59 -3.83 -3.56
C VAL A 74 -5.66 -4.65 -2.67
N ALA A 75 -5.66 -4.39 -1.37
CA ALA A 75 -4.79 -5.08 -0.41
C ALA A 75 -5.09 -6.58 -0.32
N SER A 76 -6.36 -6.98 -0.48
CA SER A 76 -6.74 -8.38 -0.45
C SER A 76 -6.49 -9.10 -1.79
N GLY A 77 -6.10 -8.36 -2.82
CA GLY A 77 -5.87 -8.93 -4.13
C GLY A 77 -7.10 -9.07 -5.00
N GLU A 78 -8.23 -8.55 -4.54
CA GLU A 78 -9.50 -8.62 -5.27
C GLU A 78 -9.49 -7.77 -6.54
N THR A 79 -8.81 -6.63 -6.49
CA THR A 79 -8.67 -5.75 -7.64
C THR A 79 -7.28 -5.13 -7.66
N THR A 80 -6.94 -4.42 -8.73
CA THR A 80 -5.67 -3.71 -8.84
C THR A 80 -5.90 -2.21 -8.82
N LEU A 81 -4.84 -1.46 -8.53
CA LEU A 81 -4.94 -0.02 -8.38
C LEU A 81 -5.15 0.72 -9.71
N LEU A 82 -4.56 0.22 -10.79
CA LEU A 82 -4.56 0.92 -12.07
C LEU A 82 -5.97 1.20 -12.63
N PRO A 83 -6.89 0.22 -12.69
CA PRO A 83 -8.25 0.52 -13.17
C PRO A 83 -8.94 1.60 -12.35
N ALA A 84 -8.75 1.59 -11.03
CA ALA A 84 -9.33 2.60 -10.15
C ALA A 84 -8.74 3.98 -10.43
N MET A 85 -7.45 4.06 -10.70
CA MET A 85 -6.79 5.32 -11.07
C MET A 85 -7.37 5.86 -12.37
N LEU A 86 -7.59 4.99 -13.36
CA LEU A 86 -8.15 5.39 -14.65
C LEU A 86 -9.59 5.87 -14.54
N ARG A 87 -10.33 5.39 -13.54
CA ARG A 87 -11.70 5.85 -13.28
C ARG A 87 -11.76 7.10 -12.40
N GLY A 88 -10.61 7.62 -11.97
CA GLY A 88 -10.55 8.80 -11.11
C GLY A 88 -10.92 8.53 -9.66
N GLU A 89 -10.89 7.28 -9.22
CA GLU A 89 -11.23 6.90 -7.85
C GLU A 89 -10.06 7.08 -6.89
N VAL A 90 -8.88 7.37 -7.41
CA VAL A 90 -7.67 7.57 -6.61
C VAL A 90 -7.10 8.95 -6.92
N VAL A 91 -6.87 9.75 -5.89
CA VAL A 91 -6.26 11.07 -6.02
C VAL A 91 -4.78 10.96 -5.64
N LEU A 92 -3.92 11.41 -6.52
CA LEU A 92 -2.47 11.41 -6.32
C LEU A 92 -1.97 12.84 -6.28
N GLU A 93 -1.22 13.18 -5.24
CA GLU A 93 -0.64 14.51 -5.08
C GLU A 93 0.83 14.39 -4.71
N GLY A 94 1.66 15.33 -5.24
CA GLY A 94 3.06 15.41 -4.88
C GLY A 94 4.00 14.87 -5.94
N ASP A 95 5.10 14.25 -5.51
CA ASP A 95 6.17 13.82 -6.40
C ASP A 95 5.73 12.72 -7.35
N TYR A 96 5.66 13.04 -8.63
CA TYR A 96 5.18 12.12 -9.66
C TYR A 96 6.07 10.88 -9.82
N LYS A 97 7.39 11.05 -9.74
CA LYS A 97 8.32 9.93 -9.87
C LYS A 97 8.15 8.96 -8.71
N LEU A 98 7.96 9.51 -7.52
CA LEU A 98 7.74 8.71 -6.32
C LEU A 98 6.46 7.89 -6.46
N MET A 99 5.43 8.46 -7.05
CA MET A 99 4.17 7.76 -7.27
C MET A 99 4.30 6.54 -8.17
N ILE A 100 5.11 6.67 -9.23
CA ILE A 100 5.38 5.54 -10.12
C ILE A 100 6.08 4.41 -9.35
N MET A 101 7.04 4.75 -8.50
CA MET A 101 7.76 3.77 -7.69
C MET A 101 6.85 3.09 -6.68
N ILE A 102 5.98 3.84 -6.03
CA ILE A 102 5.02 3.30 -5.06
C ILE A 102 4.04 2.36 -5.74
N ARG A 103 3.58 2.70 -6.93
CA ARG A 103 2.69 1.83 -7.69
C ARG A 103 3.36 0.47 -7.98
N ARG A 104 4.64 0.48 -8.31
CA ARG A 104 5.41 -0.75 -8.51
C ARG A 104 5.52 -1.55 -7.21
N LEU A 105 5.81 -0.87 -6.12
CA LEU A 105 5.92 -1.51 -4.81
C LEU A 105 4.61 -2.20 -4.44
N LEU A 106 3.50 -1.51 -4.57
CA LEU A 106 2.19 -2.06 -4.26
C LEU A 106 1.90 -3.29 -5.13
N ARG A 107 2.14 -3.19 -6.43
CA ARG A 107 1.89 -4.29 -7.35
C ARG A 107 2.74 -5.52 -6.99
N THR A 108 4.02 -5.33 -6.73
CA THR A 108 4.93 -6.42 -6.39
C THR A 108 4.54 -7.10 -5.10
N ARG A 109 4.27 -6.33 -4.05
CA ARG A 109 3.88 -6.89 -2.75
C ARG A 109 2.57 -7.65 -2.82
N LEU A 110 1.58 -7.09 -3.51
CA LEU A 110 0.28 -7.73 -3.62
C LEU A 110 0.34 -8.99 -4.49
N THR A 111 1.17 -9.00 -5.52
CA THR A 111 1.37 -10.20 -6.35
C THR A 111 1.96 -11.34 -5.51
N VAL A 112 2.94 -11.05 -4.67
CA VAL A 112 3.53 -12.05 -3.77
C VAL A 112 2.46 -12.61 -2.83
N ARG A 113 1.65 -11.76 -2.23
CA ARG A 113 0.57 -12.20 -1.33
C ARG A 113 -0.43 -13.09 -2.05
N ARG A 114 -0.79 -12.76 -3.28
CA ARG A 114 -1.69 -13.61 -4.09
C ARG A 114 -1.09 -14.99 -4.32
N ARG A 115 0.19 -15.06 -4.65
CA ARG A 115 0.87 -16.34 -4.88
C ARG A 115 0.89 -17.18 -3.61
N GLU A 116 1.16 -16.56 -2.48
CA GLU A 116 1.17 -17.25 -1.20
C GLU A 116 -0.22 -17.80 -0.85
N ALA A 117 -1.25 -17.01 -1.08
CA ALA A 117 -2.63 -17.44 -0.83
C ALA A 117 -3.02 -18.60 -1.74
N ALA A 118 -2.67 -18.53 -3.03
CA ALA A 118 -2.97 -19.59 -3.98
C ALA A 118 -2.24 -20.89 -3.61
N ALA A 119 -0.98 -20.80 -3.21
CA ALA A 119 -0.20 -21.97 -2.79
C ALA A 119 -0.81 -22.61 -1.53
N GLY A 120 -1.25 -21.78 -0.58
CA GLY A 120 -1.92 -22.28 0.63
C GLY A 120 -3.22 -22.98 0.31
N TYR A 121 -4.00 -22.44 -0.61
CA TYR A 121 -5.25 -23.07 -1.04
C TYR A 121 -4.97 -24.42 -1.72
N ALA A 122 -4.01 -24.46 -2.63
CA ALA A 122 -3.67 -25.71 -3.33
C ALA A 122 -3.21 -26.80 -2.38
N ARG A 123 -2.42 -26.45 -1.36
CA ARG A 123 -1.98 -27.43 -0.35
C ARG A 123 -3.15 -27.99 0.44
N ARG A 124 -4.13 -27.17 0.76
CA ARG A 124 -5.30 -27.63 1.53
C ARG A 124 -6.22 -28.54 0.72
N GLN A 125 -6.15 -28.48 -0.60
CA GLN A 125 -6.96 -29.34 -1.46
C GLN A 125 -6.38 -30.73 -1.62
N GLN A 126 -5.13 -30.93 -1.24
CA GLN A 126 -4.49 -32.25 -1.26
C GLN A 126 -4.72 -32.97 0.07
#